data_fbfb08578a6ee0092851982bf39f7952
#
_entry.id   fbfb08578a6ee0092851982bf39f7952
#
_cell.length_a   1.000
_cell.length_b   1.000
_cell.length_c   1.000
_cell.angle_alpha   90.00
_cell.angle_beta   90.00
_cell.angle_gamma   90.00
#
_symmetry.space_group_name_H-M   'P 1'
#
loop_
_entity.id
_entity.type
_entity.pdbx_description
1 polymer ?
#
loop_
_entity_poly.entity_id
_entity_poly.type
_entity_poly.pdbx_seq_one_letter_code
_entity_poly.pdbx_strand_id
1 'polypeptide(L)'
;ARLFNAVIASGESAARLTEGFDSVSVCLSKGLGAPVGSVLVGSRSFIDRAHRWRKLFGGGMRQSGILAAAGLFALEHNLKHLADDHNRARRLAVGLGEITGLSVDQEAVQTNMVYLQTEEPAKGYVDRLAELGIGCFALGDRLIRLVTHLQIDDEGIEEVIMAFEKVSH
;
A
#
# COMPACT_ATOMS: atom_id res chain seq x y z
N ALA A 1 -0.29 -6.55 -6.66
CA ALA A 1 0.18 -6.30 -5.29
C ALA A 1 -0.89 -5.63 -4.41
N ARG A 2 -1.83 -4.92 -5.01
CA ARG A 2 -2.93 -4.22 -4.32
C ARG A 2 -4.30 -4.56 -4.90
N LEU A 3 -4.52 -5.84 -5.22
CA LEU A 3 -5.78 -6.29 -5.82
C LEU A 3 -6.99 -5.86 -4.99
N PHE A 4 -6.96 -6.07 -3.69
CA PHE A 4 -8.09 -5.73 -2.83
C PHE A 4 -8.28 -4.21 -2.64
N ASN A 5 -7.22 -3.40 -2.73
CA ASN A 5 -7.38 -1.94 -2.83
C ASN A 5 -8.13 -1.57 -4.12
N ALA A 6 -7.80 -2.21 -5.25
CA ALA A 6 -8.52 -1.98 -6.50
C ALA A 6 -9.99 -2.43 -6.42
N VAL A 7 -10.26 -3.59 -5.79
CA VAL A 7 -11.63 -4.07 -5.51
C VAL A 7 -12.44 -3.01 -4.75
N ILE A 8 -11.89 -2.50 -3.65
CA ILE A 8 -12.59 -1.49 -2.82
C ILE A 8 -12.76 -0.17 -3.59
N ALA A 9 -11.75 0.28 -4.33
CA ALA A 9 -11.81 1.55 -5.06
C ALA A 9 -12.77 1.53 -6.25
N SER A 10 -12.83 0.40 -6.98
CA SER A 10 -13.67 0.27 -8.18
C SER A 10 -15.10 -0.23 -7.88
N GLY A 11 -15.31 -0.89 -6.74
CA GLY A 11 -16.55 -1.63 -6.44
C GLY A 11 -16.69 -2.95 -7.22
N GLU A 12 -15.70 -3.29 -8.05
CA GLU A 12 -15.71 -4.53 -8.84
C GLU A 12 -15.23 -5.71 -8.00
N SER A 13 -15.71 -6.91 -8.31
CA SER A 13 -15.23 -8.12 -7.64
C SER A 13 -13.79 -8.46 -8.05
N ALA A 14 -13.04 -9.13 -7.16
CA ALA A 14 -11.71 -9.64 -7.49
C ALA A 14 -11.71 -10.55 -8.71
N ALA A 15 -12.76 -11.38 -8.89
CA ALA A 15 -12.94 -12.24 -10.05
C ALA A 15 -13.03 -11.42 -11.35
N ARG A 16 -13.82 -10.33 -11.33
CA ARG A 16 -13.96 -9.44 -12.49
C ARG A 16 -12.65 -8.74 -12.86
N LEU A 17 -11.93 -8.21 -11.85
CA LEU A 17 -10.65 -7.53 -12.07
C LEU A 17 -9.53 -8.46 -12.54
N THR A 18 -9.69 -9.76 -12.34
CA THR A 18 -8.71 -10.77 -12.74
C THR A 18 -9.17 -11.62 -13.93
N GLU A 19 -10.31 -11.30 -14.52
CA GLU A 19 -10.81 -11.98 -15.71
C GLU A 19 -9.83 -11.83 -16.87
N GLY A 20 -9.58 -12.93 -17.58
CA GLY A 20 -8.64 -12.96 -18.71
C GLY A 20 -7.17 -13.20 -18.35
N PHE A 21 -6.82 -13.32 -17.06
CA PHE A 21 -5.48 -13.71 -16.64
C PHE A 21 -5.40 -15.21 -16.33
N ASP A 22 -4.34 -15.88 -16.80
CA ASP A 22 -4.10 -17.31 -16.52
C ASP A 22 -3.74 -17.56 -15.05
N SER A 23 -3.12 -16.57 -14.41
CA SER A 23 -2.75 -16.64 -13.01
C SER A 23 -2.59 -15.24 -12.39
N VAL A 24 -2.76 -15.16 -11.08
CA VAL A 24 -2.66 -13.91 -10.32
C VAL A 24 -1.83 -14.15 -9.05
N SER A 25 -0.84 -13.30 -8.83
CA SER A 25 -0.11 -13.27 -7.56
C SER A 25 -0.68 -12.15 -6.67
N VAL A 26 -1.26 -12.54 -5.54
CA VAL A 26 -1.92 -11.65 -4.59
C VAL A 26 -1.04 -11.46 -3.37
N CYS A 27 -0.58 -10.25 -3.14
CA CYS A 27 0.24 -9.91 -1.98
C CYS A 27 -0.64 -9.78 -0.72
N LEU A 28 -0.26 -10.46 0.37
CA LEU A 28 -0.94 -10.39 1.66
C LEU A 28 -0.25 -9.44 2.66
N SER A 29 1.03 -9.14 2.44
CA SER A 29 1.90 -8.38 3.37
C SER A 29 1.93 -6.88 3.12
N LYS A 30 0.90 -6.31 2.50
CA LYS A 30 0.76 -4.86 2.28
C LYS A 30 -0.47 -4.36 3.05
N GLY A 31 -1.42 -3.70 2.42
CA GLY A 31 -2.62 -3.18 3.07
C GLY A 31 -3.40 -4.20 3.91
N LEU A 32 -3.32 -5.48 3.58
CA LEU A 32 -3.91 -6.53 4.40
C LEU A 32 -3.16 -6.81 5.72
N GLY A 33 -1.92 -6.34 5.87
CA GLY A 33 -1.17 -6.44 7.12
C GLY A 33 -0.73 -7.83 7.55
N ALA A 34 -0.74 -8.83 6.65
CA ALA A 34 -0.12 -10.12 6.96
C ALA A 34 1.40 -9.94 7.11
N PRO A 35 2.08 -10.70 8.01
CA PRO A 35 3.50 -10.52 8.28
C PRO A 35 4.37 -10.83 7.06
N VAL A 36 3.91 -11.69 6.16
CA VAL A 36 4.64 -12.12 4.97
C VAL A 36 3.71 -12.73 3.94
N GLY A 37 4.17 -12.72 2.69
CA GLY A 37 3.70 -13.65 1.68
C GLY A 37 2.82 -13.07 0.58
N SER A 38 2.71 -13.91 -0.43
CA SER A 38 1.79 -13.76 -1.56
C SER A 38 1.16 -15.11 -1.86
N VAL A 39 -0.10 -15.08 -2.29
CA VAL A 39 -0.81 -16.27 -2.75
C VAL A 39 -0.85 -16.25 -4.27
N LEU A 40 -0.42 -17.35 -4.89
CA LEU A 40 -0.56 -17.55 -6.32
C LEU A 40 -1.86 -18.31 -6.59
N VAL A 41 -2.69 -17.75 -7.45
CA VAL A 41 -4.00 -18.27 -7.84
C VAL A 41 -3.98 -18.56 -9.34
N GLY A 42 -4.59 -19.66 -9.76
CA GLY A 42 -4.68 -20.06 -11.17
C GLY A 42 -5.36 -21.42 -11.31
N SER A 43 -5.31 -21.99 -12.53
CA SER A 43 -5.87 -23.32 -12.76
C SER A 43 -5.14 -24.40 -11.92
N ARG A 44 -5.82 -25.51 -11.64
CA ARG A 44 -5.24 -26.62 -10.85
C ARG A 44 -3.90 -27.08 -11.44
N SER A 45 -3.88 -27.33 -12.75
CA SER A 45 -2.67 -27.78 -13.43
C SER A 45 -1.53 -26.78 -13.38
N PHE A 46 -1.83 -25.48 -13.41
CA PHE A 46 -0.85 -24.41 -13.24
C PHE A 46 -0.28 -24.43 -11.82
N ILE A 47 -1.13 -24.49 -10.80
CA ILE A 47 -0.72 -24.48 -9.39
C ILE A 47 0.09 -25.72 -9.02
N ASP A 48 -0.25 -26.91 -9.54
CA ASP A 48 0.52 -28.12 -9.30
C ASP A 48 1.97 -27.99 -9.85
N ARG A 49 2.14 -27.39 -11.03
CA ARG A 49 3.48 -27.06 -11.59
C ARG A 49 4.19 -26.00 -10.77
N ALA A 50 3.50 -24.92 -10.41
CA ALA A 50 4.05 -23.82 -9.62
C ALA A 50 4.54 -24.30 -8.25
N HIS A 51 3.79 -25.23 -7.61
CA HIS A 51 4.20 -25.83 -6.34
C HIS A 51 5.53 -26.58 -6.45
N ARG A 52 5.74 -27.32 -7.56
CA ARG A 52 7.01 -27.99 -7.83
C ARG A 52 8.15 -26.99 -8.02
N TRP A 53 7.94 -25.93 -8.81
CA TRP A 53 8.91 -24.87 -9.02
C TRP A 53 9.27 -24.14 -7.74
N ARG A 54 8.28 -23.84 -6.90
CA ARG A 54 8.53 -23.25 -5.58
C ARG A 54 9.49 -24.10 -4.76
N LYS A 55 9.31 -25.41 -4.78
CA LYS A 55 10.19 -26.36 -4.08
C LYS A 55 11.61 -26.33 -4.65
N LEU A 56 11.75 -26.37 -5.97
CA LEU A 56 13.03 -26.35 -6.67
C LEU A 56 13.85 -25.07 -6.40
N PHE A 57 13.17 -23.93 -6.31
CA PHE A 57 13.81 -22.64 -6.01
C PHE A 57 14.00 -22.37 -4.49
N GLY A 58 13.87 -23.38 -3.66
CA GLY A 58 14.10 -23.25 -2.21
C GLY A 58 12.95 -22.66 -1.41
N GLY A 59 11.79 -22.37 -2.02
CA GLY A 59 10.62 -21.78 -1.35
C GLY A 59 9.75 -22.79 -0.58
N GLY A 60 10.24 -23.99 -0.32
CA GLY A 60 9.54 -25.03 0.42
C GLY A 60 9.69 -24.89 1.93
N MET A 61 8.90 -24.05 2.56
CA MET A 61 8.87 -23.89 4.00
C MET A 61 8.09 -25.02 4.67
N ARG A 62 8.67 -25.63 5.71
CA ARG A 62 7.96 -26.51 6.64
C ARG A 62 7.17 -25.66 7.63
N GLN A 63 6.15 -26.25 8.25
CA GLN A 63 5.33 -25.57 9.27
C GLN A 63 4.84 -24.18 8.85
N SER A 64 4.50 -24.00 7.58
CA SER A 64 3.99 -22.74 7.04
C SER A 64 2.59 -22.35 7.58
N GLY A 65 1.97 -23.22 8.37
CA GLY A 65 0.65 -22.99 8.96
C GLY A 65 0.55 -21.72 9.80
N ILE A 66 1.62 -21.31 10.50
CA ILE A 66 1.66 -20.05 11.27
C ILE A 66 1.46 -18.85 10.32
N LEU A 67 2.16 -18.83 9.20
CA LEU A 67 2.06 -17.76 8.21
C LEU A 67 0.72 -17.82 7.46
N ALA A 68 0.22 -19.03 7.18
CA ALA A 68 -1.08 -19.22 6.55
C ALA A 68 -2.22 -18.74 7.46
N ALA A 69 -2.16 -19.01 8.76
CA ALA A 69 -3.13 -18.52 9.74
C ALA A 69 -3.18 -16.99 9.79
N ALA A 70 -2.01 -16.34 9.80
CA ALA A 70 -1.94 -14.88 9.73
C ALA A 70 -2.50 -14.32 8.40
N GLY A 71 -2.26 -15.00 7.28
CA GLY A 71 -2.84 -14.66 5.98
C GLY A 71 -4.36 -14.83 5.94
N LEU A 72 -4.90 -15.90 6.53
CA LEU A 72 -6.35 -16.11 6.67
C LEU A 72 -6.98 -15.02 7.53
N PHE A 73 -6.40 -14.74 8.70
CA PHE A 73 -6.84 -13.64 9.56
C PHE A 73 -6.91 -12.31 8.80
N ALA A 74 -5.85 -11.99 8.04
CA ALA A 74 -5.80 -10.77 7.25
C ALA A 74 -6.92 -10.69 6.19
N LEU A 75 -7.22 -11.79 5.52
CA LEU A 75 -8.31 -11.86 4.53
C LEU A 75 -9.69 -11.77 5.18
N GLU A 76 -9.89 -12.36 6.36
CA GLU A 76 -11.18 -12.37 7.04
C GLU A 76 -11.49 -11.06 7.77
N HIS A 77 -10.46 -10.37 8.30
CA HIS A 77 -10.66 -9.26 9.22
C HIS A 77 -10.22 -7.91 8.66
N ASN A 78 -9.17 -7.86 7.82
CA ASN A 78 -8.53 -6.60 7.44
C ASN A 78 -9.02 -6.00 6.10
N LEU A 79 -9.74 -6.76 5.27
CA LEU A 79 -10.27 -6.24 4.00
C LEU A 79 -11.14 -4.99 4.18
N LYS A 80 -11.99 -4.97 5.20
CA LYS A 80 -12.88 -3.84 5.51
C LYS A 80 -12.12 -2.54 5.82
N HIS A 81 -10.92 -2.63 6.38
CA HIS A 81 -10.11 -1.48 6.76
C HIS A 81 -9.38 -0.80 5.59
N LEU A 82 -9.34 -1.43 4.41
CA LEU A 82 -8.76 -0.80 3.24
C LEU A 82 -9.51 0.47 2.80
N ALA A 83 -10.81 0.54 3.07
CA ALA A 83 -11.60 1.75 2.81
C ALA A 83 -11.16 2.92 3.70
N ASP A 84 -10.82 2.63 4.97
CA ASP A 84 -10.31 3.63 5.92
C ASP A 84 -8.95 4.17 5.44
N ASP A 85 -8.05 3.28 4.97
CA ASP A 85 -6.77 3.68 4.40
C ASP A 85 -6.95 4.61 3.18
N HIS A 86 -7.93 4.33 2.30
CA HIS A 86 -8.25 5.18 1.15
C HIS A 86 -8.79 6.55 1.58
N ASN A 87 -9.65 6.60 2.61
CA ASN A 87 -10.18 7.85 3.14
C ASN A 87 -9.06 8.71 3.74
N ARG A 88 -8.16 8.09 4.50
CA ARG A 88 -6.98 8.75 5.09
C ARG A 88 -6.05 9.28 4.00
N ALA A 89 -5.81 8.51 2.93
CA ALA A 89 -5.01 8.97 1.81
C ALA A 89 -5.61 10.22 1.14
N ARG A 90 -6.94 10.25 0.96
CA ARG A 90 -7.62 11.44 0.41
C ARG A 90 -7.53 12.64 1.34
N ARG A 91 -7.74 12.46 2.66
CA ARG A 91 -7.56 13.54 3.65
C ARG A 91 -6.13 14.10 3.63
N LEU A 92 -5.14 13.21 3.62
CA LEU A 92 -3.74 13.59 3.51
C LEU A 92 -3.46 14.39 2.24
N ALA A 93 -3.99 13.95 1.09
CA ALA A 93 -3.82 14.63 -0.19
C ALA A 93 -4.41 16.05 -0.18
N VAL A 94 -5.58 16.22 0.43
CA VAL A 94 -6.23 17.53 0.58
C VAL A 94 -5.35 18.45 1.45
N GLY A 95 -4.97 18.01 2.66
CA GLY A 95 -4.18 18.82 3.58
C GLY A 95 -2.81 19.18 3.00
N LEU A 96 -2.12 18.25 2.36
CA LEU A 96 -0.83 18.55 1.73
C LEU A 96 -0.95 19.50 0.52
N GLY A 97 -2.06 19.44 -0.21
CA GLY A 97 -2.31 20.33 -1.34
C GLY A 97 -2.57 21.79 -0.96
N GLU A 98 -2.84 22.09 0.32
CA GLU A 98 -3.01 23.46 0.84
C GLU A 98 -1.69 24.11 1.26
N ILE A 99 -0.60 23.34 1.33
CA ILE A 99 0.71 23.81 1.75
C ILE A 99 1.44 24.43 0.54
N THR A 100 1.92 25.67 0.69
CA THR A 100 2.69 26.36 -0.35
C THR A 100 3.96 25.57 -0.72
N GLY A 101 4.23 25.43 -2.01
CA GLY A 101 5.37 24.67 -2.53
C GLY A 101 5.13 23.16 -2.67
N LEU A 102 3.93 22.69 -2.31
CA LEU A 102 3.50 21.30 -2.48
C LEU A 102 2.30 21.21 -3.41
N SER A 103 2.20 20.14 -4.20
CA SER A 103 1.01 19.88 -5.01
C SER A 103 0.70 18.39 -5.10
N VAL A 104 -0.59 18.08 -5.07
CA VAL A 104 -1.13 16.71 -5.19
C VAL A 104 -2.25 16.70 -6.22
N ASP A 105 -2.19 15.79 -7.17
CA ASP A 105 -3.35 15.46 -8.00
C ASP A 105 -4.33 14.63 -7.16
N GLN A 106 -5.33 15.29 -6.59
CA GLN A 106 -6.31 14.67 -5.70
C GLN A 106 -7.18 13.64 -6.41
N GLU A 107 -7.45 13.80 -7.70
CA GLU A 107 -8.24 12.84 -8.49
C GLU A 107 -7.48 11.54 -8.73
N ALA A 108 -6.16 11.58 -8.76
CA ALA A 108 -5.31 10.40 -8.87
C ALA A 108 -5.22 9.59 -7.56
N VAL A 109 -5.66 10.13 -6.42
CA VAL A 109 -5.64 9.44 -5.12
C VAL A 109 -6.86 8.51 -4.99
N GLN A 110 -6.82 7.40 -5.69
CA GLN A 110 -7.92 6.43 -5.73
C GLN A 110 -7.81 5.33 -4.66
N THR A 111 -6.62 5.10 -4.14
CA THR A 111 -6.34 4.06 -3.14
C THR A 111 -5.55 4.64 -1.96
N ASN A 112 -4.66 3.87 -1.39
CA ASN A 112 -3.86 4.20 -0.22
C ASN A 112 -2.50 4.83 -0.54
N MET A 113 -2.33 5.43 -1.71
CA MET A 113 -1.07 6.07 -2.11
C MET A 113 -1.30 7.51 -2.50
N VAL A 114 -0.46 8.40 -1.97
CA VAL A 114 -0.40 9.82 -2.33
C VAL A 114 0.93 10.11 -2.99
N TYR A 115 0.90 10.71 -4.16
CA TYR A 115 2.07 11.21 -4.87
C TYR A 115 2.10 12.73 -4.76
N LEU A 116 3.09 13.23 -4.05
CA LEU A 116 3.28 14.63 -3.74
C LEU A 116 4.41 15.21 -4.57
N GLN A 117 4.12 16.24 -5.34
CA GLN A 117 5.14 17.06 -6.02
C GLN A 117 5.61 18.18 -5.08
N THR A 118 6.91 18.46 -5.11
CA THR A 118 7.56 19.49 -4.29
C THR A 118 8.28 20.50 -5.17
N GLU A 119 8.29 21.78 -4.79
CA GLU A 119 9.07 22.81 -5.50
C GLU A 119 10.57 22.68 -5.23
N GLU A 120 10.95 22.28 -4.02
CA GLU A 120 12.32 21.96 -3.65
C GLU A 120 12.65 20.46 -3.84
N PRO A 121 13.94 20.08 -3.80
CA PRO A 121 14.33 18.68 -3.91
C PRO A 121 13.66 17.81 -2.82
N ALA A 122 12.97 16.76 -3.25
CA ALA A 122 12.21 15.84 -2.40
C ALA A 122 13.06 15.20 -1.29
N LYS A 123 14.35 14.99 -1.56
CA LYS A 123 15.28 14.43 -0.56
C LYS A 123 15.39 15.32 0.69
N GLY A 124 15.40 16.64 0.54
CA GLY A 124 15.44 17.57 1.68
C GLY A 124 14.21 17.43 2.59
N TYR A 125 13.02 17.28 2.00
CA TYR A 125 11.80 16.99 2.76
C TYR A 125 11.89 15.66 3.49
N VAL A 126 12.29 14.58 2.79
CA VAL A 126 12.41 13.25 3.39
C VAL A 126 13.34 13.24 4.58
N ASP A 127 14.50 13.90 4.47
CA ASP A 127 15.48 13.97 5.56
C ASP A 127 14.91 14.75 6.78
N ARG A 128 14.30 15.92 6.58
CA ARG A 128 13.68 16.73 7.67
C ARG A 128 12.48 16.01 8.31
N LEU A 129 11.65 15.33 7.52
CA LEU A 129 10.51 14.57 8.02
C LEU A 129 10.95 13.37 8.85
N ALA A 130 12.05 12.71 8.47
CA ALA A 130 12.61 11.61 9.24
C ALA A 130 13.06 12.05 10.65
N GLU A 131 13.58 13.28 10.81
CA GLU A 131 13.91 13.86 12.11
C GLU A 131 12.67 14.07 13.00
N LEU A 132 11.50 14.22 12.37
CA LEU A 132 10.19 14.30 13.04
C LEU A 132 9.49 12.93 13.21
N GLY A 133 10.18 11.83 12.88
CA GLY A 133 9.65 10.47 12.98
C GLY A 133 8.73 10.04 11.83
N ILE A 134 8.66 10.83 10.75
CA ILE A 134 7.80 10.54 9.60
C ILE A 134 8.61 9.88 8.48
N GLY A 135 8.26 8.62 8.16
CA GLY A 135 8.89 7.86 7.10
C GLY A 135 8.17 8.04 5.76
N CYS A 136 8.89 8.49 4.74
CA CYS A 136 8.41 8.56 3.37
C CYS A 136 9.53 8.29 2.36
N PHE A 137 9.21 8.22 1.07
CA PHE A 137 10.18 7.92 0.02
C PHE A 137 10.16 8.96 -1.09
N ALA A 138 11.34 9.52 -1.41
CA ALA A 138 11.56 10.23 -2.64
C ALA A 138 11.63 9.22 -3.81
N LEU A 139 10.79 9.41 -4.84
CA LEU A 139 10.79 8.62 -6.07
C LEU A 139 11.55 9.29 -7.22
N GLY A 140 11.93 10.54 -7.05
CA GLY A 140 12.65 11.36 -7.99
C GLY A 140 13.06 12.68 -7.34
N ASP A 141 13.57 13.62 -8.12
CA ASP A 141 14.08 14.88 -7.60
C ASP A 141 13.04 15.69 -6.82
N ARG A 142 11.78 15.65 -7.27
CA ARG A 142 10.67 16.46 -6.73
C ARG A 142 9.39 15.66 -6.51
N LEU A 143 9.50 14.36 -6.31
CA LEU A 143 8.36 13.47 -6.10
C LEU A 143 8.53 12.66 -4.84
N ILE A 144 7.59 12.78 -3.91
CA ILE A 144 7.48 11.98 -2.69
C ILE A 144 6.29 11.05 -2.80
N ARG A 145 6.44 9.82 -2.35
CA ARG A 145 5.34 8.87 -2.20
C ARG A 145 5.05 8.63 -0.72
N LEU A 146 3.80 8.84 -0.35
CA LEU A 146 3.24 8.50 0.95
C LEU A 146 2.27 7.33 0.80
N VAL A 147 2.16 6.52 1.83
CA VAL A 147 1.30 5.32 1.83
C VAL A 147 0.59 5.21 3.18
N THR A 148 -0.72 5.18 3.17
CA THR A 148 -1.53 4.89 4.35
C THR A 148 -1.74 3.38 4.50
N HIS A 149 -1.85 2.90 5.73
CA HIS A 149 -2.04 1.49 6.06
C HIS A 149 -2.60 1.34 7.48
N LEU A 150 -2.95 0.12 7.88
CA LEU A 150 -3.62 -0.22 9.15
C LEU A 150 -3.01 0.40 10.43
N GLN A 151 -1.73 0.74 10.42
CA GLN A 151 -1.03 1.32 11.58
C GLN A 151 -1.06 2.86 11.58
N ILE A 152 -1.63 3.48 10.56
CA ILE A 152 -1.81 4.93 10.48
C ILE A 152 -3.26 5.22 10.76
N ASP A 153 -3.53 5.92 11.85
CA ASP A 153 -4.84 6.40 12.24
C ASP A 153 -5.10 7.85 11.78
N ASP A 154 -6.21 8.39 12.18
CA ASP A 154 -6.60 9.74 11.79
C ASP A 154 -5.73 10.82 12.45
N GLU A 155 -5.26 10.58 13.67
CA GLU A 155 -4.33 11.46 14.38
C GLU A 155 -2.97 11.50 13.69
N GLY A 156 -2.44 10.35 13.26
CA GLY A 156 -1.22 10.26 12.49
C GLY A 156 -1.30 11.00 11.14
N ILE A 157 -2.47 11.10 10.51
CA ILE A 157 -2.64 11.91 9.29
C ILE A 157 -2.47 13.40 9.60
N GLU A 158 -3.06 13.91 10.68
CA GLU A 158 -2.92 15.30 11.10
C GLU A 158 -1.47 15.62 11.48
N GLU A 159 -0.79 14.70 12.19
CA GLU A 159 0.63 14.85 12.52
C GLU A 159 1.51 14.99 11.26
N VAL A 160 1.23 14.18 10.24
CA VAL A 160 1.98 14.25 8.96
C VAL A 160 1.75 15.58 8.26
N ILE A 161 0.51 16.09 8.21
CA ILE A 161 0.20 17.38 7.58
C ILE A 161 0.94 18.50 8.31
N MET A 162 0.85 18.57 9.64
CA MET A 162 1.56 19.57 10.45
C MET A 162 3.08 19.48 10.29
N ALA A 163 3.63 18.27 10.15
CA ALA A 163 5.06 18.12 9.93
C ALA A 163 5.50 18.64 8.56
N PHE A 164 4.71 18.42 7.51
CA PHE A 164 4.98 18.99 6.19
C PHE A 164 4.89 20.51 6.21
N GLU A 165 3.90 21.11 6.87
CA GLU A 165 3.83 22.57 7.07
C GLU A 165 5.12 23.11 7.71
N LYS A 166 5.57 22.47 8.80
CA LYS A 166 6.77 22.86 9.54
C LYS A 166 8.05 22.79 8.71
N VAL A 167 8.18 21.82 7.81
CA VAL A 167 9.41 21.63 7.01
C VAL A 167 9.35 22.35 5.65
N SER A 168 8.23 22.96 5.29
CA SER A 168 8.06 23.75 4.05
C SER A 168 8.40 25.23 4.25
N HIS A 169 8.68 25.66 5.47
CA HIS A 169 9.12 26.99 5.87
C HIS A 169 10.56 26.98 6.34
#